data_610b02d23cc42055d7ed0ac621a13a32
#
_entry.id   610b02d23cc42055d7ed0ac621a13a32
#
_cell.length_a   1.000
_cell.length_b   1.000
_cell.length_c   1.000
_cell.angle_alpha   90.00
_cell.angle_beta   90.00
_cell.angle_gamma   90.00
#
_symmetry.space_group_name_H-M   'P 1'
#
loop_
_entity.id
_entity.type
_entity.pdbx_description
1 polymer ?
#
loop_
_entity_poly.entity_id
_entity_poly.type
_entity_poly.pdbx_seq_one_letter_code
_entity_poly.pdbx_strand_id
1 'polypeptide(L)'
;MKGLLQIELFKLFKKIRSWLGPVLIFTLIIIAYPLTVEYSTSELTKSFYSILWLGSLMTIMFSTEDIFLEDYLDGTMDQYIVNNISLPLIVFIKIFVYWLLIGAPIGILSFIFAIAFTSNFESSLLIGIISIVVNYIYFAVFSFGNSLSLNKGSLLSSLVCLPLVLPILITLGKFITALEYALNFYSYIILLLGVLSIIITIIPFLISFILKAHLD
;
A
#
# COMPACT_ATOMS: atom_id res chain seq x y z
N MET A 1 7.01 -13.17 -18.59
CA MET A 1 7.06 -12.58 -17.24
C MET A 1 8.18 -11.57 -17.03
N LYS A 2 9.47 -11.93 -17.17
CA LYS A 2 10.59 -11.00 -16.93
C LYS A 2 10.53 -9.72 -17.79
N GLY A 3 10.19 -9.82 -19.07
CA GLY A 3 10.09 -8.65 -19.96
C GLY A 3 8.99 -7.67 -19.57
N LEU A 4 7.78 -8.15 -19.20
CA LEU A 4 6.67 -7.31 -18.76
C LEU A 4 6.99 -6.58 -17.45
N LEU A 5 7.59 -7.27 -16.48
CA LEU A 5 8.01 -6.67 -15.21
C LEU A 5 9.06 -5.57 -15.44
N GLN A 6 10.03 -5.81 -16.33
CA GLN A 6 11.05 -4.80 -16.67
C GLN A 6 10.43 -3.57 -17.34
N ILE A 7 9.47 -3.76 -18.26
CA ILE A 7 8.78 -2.66 -18.95
C ILE A 7 8.01 -1.81 -17.95
N GLU A 8 7.18 -2.42 -17.10
CA GLU A 8 6.39 -1.71 -16.09
C GLU A 8 7.29 -0.99 -15.07
N LEU A 9 8.36 -1.65 -14.62
CA LEU A 9 9.31 -1.04 -13.70
C LEU A 9 10.01 0.16 -14.34
N PHE A 10 10.45 0.05 -15.60
CA PHE A 10 11.07 1.15 -16.33
C PHE A 10 10.10 2.30 -16.60
N LYS A 11 8.82 1.98 -16.94
CA LYS A 11 7.76 2.95 -17.14
C LYS A 11 7.55 3.81 -15.89
N LEU A 12 7.38 3.17 -14.73
CA LEU A 12 7.17 3.87 -13.46
C LEU A 12 8.45 4.58 -12.97
N PHE A 13 9.62 3.95 -13.12
CA PHE A 13 10.89 4.54 -12.69
C PHE A 13 11.23 5.83 -13.44
N LYS A 14 10.91 5.91 -14.74
CA LYS A 14 11.08 7.16 -15.52
C LYS A 14 10.17 8.29 -15.04
N LYS A 15 9.03 7.97 -14.42
CA LYS A 15 8.10 8.94 -13.85
C LYS A 15 8.46 9.23 -12.40
N ILE A 16 9.61 9.87 -12.17
CA ILE A 16 10.16 10.14 -10.82
C ILE A 16 9.10 10.75 -9.90
N ARG A 17 8.28 11.68 -10.39
CA ARG A 17 7.22 12.32 -9.61
C ARG A 17 6.18 11.32 -9.08
N SER A 18 5.87 10.27 -9.84
CA SER A 18 4.81 9.32 -9.49
C SER A 18 5.22 8.36 -8.36
N TRP A 19 6.49 8.03 -8.19
CA TRP A 19 6.93 7.15 -7.11
C TRP A 19 7.68 7.88 -5.99
N LEU A 20 8.48 8.92 -6.31
CA LEU A 20 9.21 9.68 -5.31
C LEU A 20 8.27 10.65 -4.54
N GLY A 21 7.29 11.24 -5.22
CA GLY A 21 6.32 12.15 -4.62
C GLY A 21 5.61 11.55 -3.40
N PRO A 22 4.96 10.39 -3.52
CA PRO A 22 4.33 9.71 -2.39
C PRO A 22 5.30 9.42 -1.23
N VAL A 23 6.51 8.94 -1.52
CA VAL A 23 7.52 8.67 -0.49
C VAL A 23 7.91 9.94 0.28
N LEU A 24 8.06 11.06 -0.43
CA LEU A 24 8.35 12.36 0.20
C LEU A 24 7.17 12.87 1.03
N ILE A 25 5.93 12.71 0.55
CA ILE A 25 4.72 13.09 1.30
C ILE A 25 4.65 12.29 2.61
N PHE A 26 4.85 10.98 2.56
CA PHE A 26 4.90 10.15 3.76
C PHE A 26 5.97 10.64 4.74
N THR A 27 7.17 10.88 4.25
CA THR A 27 8.29 11.38 5.06
C THR A 27 7.94 12.71 5.73
N LEU A 28 7.32 13.62 4.97
CA LEU A 28 6.90 14.93 5.46
C LEU A 28 5.83 14.80 6.55
N ILE A 29 4.83 13.93 6.38
CA ILE A 29 3.80 13.68 7.40
C ILE A 29 4.44 13.24 8.72
N ILE A 30 5.37 12.26 8.66
CA ILE A 30 6.01 11.73 9.87
C ILE A 30 6.91 12.75 10.55
N ILE A 31 7.64 13.58 9.79
CA ILE A 31 8.52 14.63 10.35
C ILE A 31 7.69 15.81 10.88
N ALA A 32 6.64 16.21 10.18
CA ALA A 32 5.80 17.33 10.60
C ALA A 32 5.04 17.05 11.90
N TYR A 33 4.67 15.79 12.14
CA TYR A 33 3.87 15.42 13.30
C TYR A 33 4.46 15.87 14.65
N PRO A 34 5.70 15.50 15.05
CA PRO A 34 6.27 15.92 16.32
C PRO A 34 6.54 17.44 16.40
N LEU A 35 6.57 18.13 15.25
CA LEU A 35 6.76 19.59 15.21
C LEU A 35 5.46 20.37 15.42
N THR A 36 4.30 19.75 15.15
CA THR A 36 2.99 20.41 15.22
C THR A 36 2.23 20.13 16.51
N VAL A 37 2.70 19.16 17.31
CA VAL A 37 1.97 18.70 18.51
C VAL A 37 2.86 18.78 19.74
N GLU A 38 2.42 19.56 20.73
CA GLU A 38 3.08 19.69 22.03
C GLU A 38 2.67 18.55 22.97
N TYR A 39 3.13 17.35 22.71
CA TYR A 39 2.90 16.19 23.60
C TYR A 39 4.11 15.88 24.47
N SER A 40 3.87 15.22 25.61
CA SER A 40 4.94 14.56 26.35
C SER A 40 5.57 13.45 25.48
N THR A 41 6.83 13.12 25.72
CA THR A 41 7.53 12.08 24.96
C THR A 41 6.80 10.73 24.96
N SER A 42 6.11 10.38 26.06
CA SER A 42 5.33 9.15 26.18
C SER A 42 4.06 9.15 25.30
N GLU A 43 3.40 10.28 25.15
CA GLU A 43 2.21 10.43 24.30
C GLU A 43 2.58 10.48 22.83
N LEU A 44 3.70 11.11 22.48
CA LEU A 44 4.25 11.10 21.13
C LEU A 44 4.52 9.66 20.66
N THR A 45 5.14 8.84 21.50
CA THR A 45 5.43 7.44 21.15
C THR A 45 4.16 6.62 20.92
N LYS A 46 3.12 6.80 21.74
CA LYS A 46 1.84 6.09 21.58
C LYS A 46 1.08 6.47 20.32
N SER A 47 1.04 7.76 19.97
CA SER A 47 0.34 8.23 18.80
C SER A 47 1.14 8.10 17.50
N PHE A 48 2.46 7.92 17.58
CA PHE A 48 3.35 7.72 16.43
C PHE A 48 2.88 6.58 15.51
N TYR A 49 2.53 5.44 16.07
CA TYR A 49 2.09 4.29 15.29
C TYR A 49 0.81 4.54 14.50
N SER A 50 -0.15 5.25 15.11
CA SER A 50 -1.40 5.61 14.44
C SER A 50 -1.14 6.50 13.23
N ILE A 51 -0.24 7.47 13.38
CA ILE A 51 0.12 8.37 12.29
C ILE A 51 0.93 7.66 11.21
N LEU A 52 1.81 6.75 11.59
CA LEU A 52 2.57 5.94 10.66
C LEU A 52 1.64 5.11 9.76
N TRP A 53 0.66 4.40 10.35
CA TRP A 53 -0.29 3.59 9.58
C TRP A 53 -1.25 4.43 8.74
N LEU A 54 -1.78 5.52 9.29
CA LEU A 54 -2.67 6.42 8.54
C LEU A 54 -1.91 7.18 7.46
N GLY A 55 -0.69 7.62 7.74
CA GLY A 55 0.16 8.29 6.77
C GLY A 55 0.51 7.39 5.58
N SER A 56 0.87 6.12 5.84
CA SER A 56 1.13 5.15 4.76
C SER A 56 -0.13 4.84 3.96
N LEU A 57 -1.27 4.66 4.62
CA LEU A 57 -2.56 4.43 3.98
C LEU A 57 -2.94 5.57 3.03
N MET A 58 -2.92 6.81 3.53
CA MET A 58 -3.25 7.99 2.73
C MET A 58 -2.31 8.15 1.53
N THR A 59 -1.01 7.99 1.76
CA THR A 59 0.00 8.09 0.71
C THR A 59 -0.22 7.05 -0.39
N ILE A 60 -0.51 5.79 -0.01
CA ILE A 60 -0.76 4.71 -0.96
C ILE A 60 -2.08 4.93 -1.70
N MET A 61 -3.13 5.38 -1.01
CA MET A 61 -4.41 5.72 -1.63
C MET A 61 -4.23 6.69 -2.80
N PHE A 62 -3.53 7.80 -2.58
CA PHE A 62 -3.26 8.79 -3.64
C PHE A 62 -2.33 8.27 -4.73
N SER A 63 -1.34 7.44 -4.39
CA SER A 63 -0.40 6.90 -5.37
C SER A 63 -0.98 5.86 -6.32
N THR A 64 -2.12 5.28 -5.97
CA THR A 64 -2.78 4.25 -6.79
C THR A 64 -3.84 4.77 -7.74
N GLU A 65 -4.21 6.06 -7.68
CA GLU A 65 -5.30 6.64 -8.48
C GLU A 65 -5.16 6.34 -9.98
N ASP A 66 -3.97 6.48 -10.53
CA ASP A 66 -3.72 6.35 -11.97
C ASP A 66 -3.18 4.97 -12.39
N ILE A 67 -3.16 3.98 -11.49
CA ILE A 67 -2.49 2.69 -11.73
C ILE A 67 -3.01 1.96 -12.98
N PHE A 68 -4.30 2.07 -13.28
CA PHE A 68 -4.93 1.48 -14.46
C PHE A 68 -5.45 2.51 -15.46
N LEU A 69 -5.73 3.73 -15.00
CA LEU A 69 -6.38 4.76 -15.79
C LEU A 69 -5.56 5.12 -17.02
N GLU A 70 -4.26 5.25 -16.89
CA GLU A 70 -3.37 5.61 -17.98
C GLU A 70 -3.37 4.55 -19.09
N ASP A 71 -3.21 3.27 -18.73
CA ASP A 71 -3.22 2.17 -19.70
C ASP A 71 -4.60 1.94 -20.34
N TYR A 72 -5.65 2.35 -19.64
CA TYR A 72 -7.01 2.35 -20.19
C TYR A 72 -7.18 3.45 -21.23
N LEU A 73 -6.74 4.68 -20.93
CA LEU A 73 -6.90 5.82 -21.82
C LEU A 73 -6.02 5.75 -23.07
N ASP A 74 -4.82 5.18 -22.98
CA ASP A 74 -3.89 5.04 -24.09
C ASP A 74 -4.10 3.76 -24.94
N GLY A 75 -5.09 2.92 -24.58
CA GLY A 75 -5.41 1.67 -25.29
C GLY A 75 -4.40 0.54 -25.08
N THR A 76 -3.47 0.67 -24.14
CA THR A 76 -2.50 -0.39 -23.84
C THR A 76 -3.20 -1.65 -23.31
N MET A 77 -4.32 -1.49 -22.60
CA MET A 77 -5.09 -2.64 -22.10
C MET A 77 -5.68 -3.48 -23.22
N ASP A 78 -6.19 -2.84 -24.27
CA ASP A 78 -6.71 -3.54 -25.46
C ASP A 78 -5.60 -4.33 -26.17
N GLN A 79 -4.41 -3.74 -26.25
CA GLN A 79 -3.24 -4.41 -26.85
C GLN A 79 -2.85 -5.68 -26.05
N TYR A 80 -2.98 -5.68 -24.72
CA TYR A 80 -2.73 -6.88 -23.93
C TYR A 80 -3.72 -8.00 -24.26
N ILE A 81 -4.99 -7.68 -24.43
CA ILE A 81 -6.03 -8.65 -24.81
C ILE A 81 -5.77 -9.22 -26.20
N VAL A 82 -5.52 -8.35 -27.20
CA VAL A 82 -5.25 -8.75 -28.59
C VAL A 82 -4.01 -9.67 -28.66
N ASN A 83 -2.99 -9.40 -27.86
CA ASN A 83 -1.77 -10.20 -27.82
C ASN A 83 -1.89 -11.45 -26.91
N ASN A 84 -3.10 -11.81 -26.44
CA ASN A 84 -3.36 -12.95 -25.56
C ASN A 84 -2.51 -12.95 -24.28
N ILE A 85 -2.16 -11.77 -23.75
CA ILE A 85 -1.47 -11.64 -22.47
C ILE A 85 -2.51 -11.70 -21.36
N SER A 86 -2.29 -12.53 -20.34
CA SER A 86 -3.22 -12.71 -19.24
C SER A 86 -3.36 -11.42 -18.40
N LEU A 87 -4.53 -10.79 -18.37
CA LEU A 87 -4.80 -9.60 -17.58
C LEU A 87 -4.50 -9.77 -16.07
N PRO A 88 -4.83 -10.91 -15.41
CA PRO A 88 -4.47 -11.11 -14.01
C PRO A 88 -2.96 -11.00 -13.75
N LEU A 89 -2.14 -11.47 -14.70
CA LEU A 89 -0.69 -11.36 -14.60
C LEU A 89 -0.21 -9.91 -14.69
N ILE A 90 -0.81 -9.12 -15.59
CA ILE A 90 -0.48 -7.68 -15.74
C ILE A 90 -0.86 -6.93 -14.47
N VAL A 91 -2.07 -7.16 -13.96
CA VAL A 91 -2.55 -6.56 -12.71
C VAL A 91 -1.60 -6.88 -11.54
N PHE A 92 -1.22 -8.15 -11.39
CA PHE A 92 -0.28 -8.58 -10.35
C PHE A 92 1.08 -7.84 -10.51
N ILE A 93 1.62 -7.77 -11.73
CA ILE A 93 2.90 -7.10 -12.00
C ILE A 93 2.80 -5.61 -11.66
N LYS A 94 1.71 -4.92 -12.03
CA LYS A 94 1.52 -3.51 -11.74
C LYS A 94 1.48 -3.25 -10.23
N ILE A 95 0.64 -3.97 -9.50
CA ILE A 95 0.56 -3.85 -8.03
C ILE A 95 1.93 -4.10 -7.39
N PHE A 96 2.63 -5.14 -7.85
CA PHE A 96 3.97 -5.49 -7.33
C PHE A 96 5.01 -4.39 -7.60
N VAL A 97 5.01 -3.81 -8.80
CA VAL A 97 5.96 -2.73 -9.17
C VAL A 97 5.69 -1.46 -8.38
N TYR A 98 4.43 -1.06 -8.20
CA TYR A 98 4.05 0.09 -7.38
C TYR A 98 4.43 -0.14 -5.91
N TRP A 99 4.14 -1.32 -5.37
CA TRP A 99 4.57 -1.68 -4.02
C TRP A 99 6.09 -1.67 -3.87
N LEU A 100 6.84 -2.18 -4.84
CA LEU A 100 8.30 -2.23 -4.79
C LEU A 100 8.92 -0.82 -4.78
N LEU A 101 8.40 0.11 -5.59
CA LEU A 101 8.95 1.46 -5.73
C LEU A 101 8.43 2.45 -4.69
N ILE A 102 7.25 2.22 -4.10
CA ILE A 102 6.62 3.14 -3.15
C ILE A 102 6.43 2.46 -1.79
N GLY A 103 5.77 1.30 -1.75
CA GLY A 103 5.42 0.62 -0.51
C GLY A 103 6.60 0.09 0.28
N ALA A 104 7.60 -0.49 -0.40
CA ALA A 104 8.81 -0.98 0.25
C ALA A 104 9.68 0.16 0.81
N PRO A 105 9.96 1.26 0.09
CA PRO A 105 10.61 2.44 0.67
C PRO A 105 9.86 3.03 1.87
N ILE A 106 8.54 3.15 1.82
CA ILE A 106 7.71 3.58 2.97
C ILE A 106 7.91 2.63 4.15
N GLY A 107 7.96 1.32 3.93
CA GLY A 107 8.22 0.34 4.99
C GLY A 107 9.62 0.47 5.60
N ILE A 108 10.64 0.74 4.78
CA ILE A 108 12.01 1.01 5.26
C ILE A 108 12.06 2.32 6.07
N LEU A 109 11.39 3.36 5.61
CA LEU A 109 11.26 4.62 6.35
C LEU A 109 10.51 4.41 7.67
N SER A 110 9.47 3.58 7.68
CA SER A 110 8.74 3.22 8.90
C SER A 110 9.66 2.58 9.94
N PHE A 111 10.58 1.71 9.52
CA PHE A 111 11.62 1.15 10.39
C PHE A 111 12.55 2.23 10.96
N ILE A 112 13.06 3.13 10.10
CA ILE A 112 13.98 4.21 10.50
C ILE A 112 13.30 5.14 11.51
N PHE A 113 12.08 5.57 11.24
CA PHE A 113 11.32 6.42 12.15
C PHE A 113 10.94 5.69 13.44
N ALA A 114 10.61 4.40 13.38
CA ALA A 114 10.32 3.61 14.57
C ALA A 114 11.54 3.54 15.50
N ILE A 115 12.76 3.38 14.99
CA ILE A 115 13.98 3.46 15.81
C ILE A 115 14.11 4.83 16.46
N ALA A 116 13.89 5.91 15.72
CA ALA A 116 14.01 7.27 16.25
C ALA A 116 13.03 7.55 17.40
N PHE A 117 11.81 6.99 17.34
CA PHE A 117 10.78 7.22 18.35
C PHE A 117 10.80 6.24 19.52
N THR A 118 11.20 4.98 19.31
CA THR A 118 11.11 3.92 20.34
C THR A 118 12.45 3.57 20.98
N SER A 119 13.56 3.90 20.31
CA SER A 119 14.93 3.52 20.70
C SER A 119 15.13 2.00 20.92
N ASN A 120 14.20 1.16 20.43
CA ASN A 120 14.26 -0.29 20.53
C ASN A 120 14.36 -0.91 19.14
N PHE A 121 15.50 -1.56 18.85
CA PHE A 121 15.80 -2.10 17.53
C PHE A 121 14.87 -3.25 17.14
N GLU A 122 14.57 -4.19 18.07
CA GLU A 122 13.77 -5.38 17.75
C GLU A 122 12.31 -5.01 17.40
N SER A 123 11.67 -4.18 18.22
CA SER A 123 10.31 -3.70 17.95
C SER A 123 10.24 -2.86 16.68
N SER A 124 11.24 -2.00 16.44
CA SER A 124 11.30 -1.20 15.20
C SER A 124 11.45 -2.05 13.95
N LEU A 125 12.25 -3.12 14.00
CA LEU A 125 12.42 -4.05 12.89
C LEU A 125 11.11 -4.78 12.58
N LEU A 126 10.39 -5.24 13.61
CA LEU A 126 9.07 -5.83 13.43
C LEU A 126 8.08 -4.86 12.78
N ILE A 127 8.07 -3.59 13.22
CA ILE A 127 7.22 -2.55 12.66
C ILE A 127 7.56 -2.32 11.18
N GLY A 128 8.84 -2.26 10.82
CA GLY A 128 9.27 -2.11 9.43
C GLY A 128 8.81 -3.27 8.54
N ILE A 129 9.01 -4.51 8.98
CA ILE A 129 8.58 -5.71 8.25
C ILE A 129 7.06 -5.72 8.07
N ILE A 130 6.31 -5.44 9.14
CA ILE A 130 4.84 -5.41 9.08
C ILE A 130 4.38 -4.28 8.16
N SER A 131 5.03 -3.12 8.19
CA SER A 131 4.72 -2.01 7.28
C SER A 131 4.89 -2.43 5.81
N ILE A 132 5.95 -3.15 5.46
CA ILE A 132 6.17 -3.65 4.09
C ILE A 132 5.02 -4.58 3.66
N VAL A 133 4.60 -5.50 4.54
CA VAL A 133 3.48 -6.43 4.28
C VAL A 133 2.16 -5.68 4.13
N VAL A 134 1.85 -4.79 5.06
CA VAL A 134 0.61 -4.01 5.09
C VAL A 134 0.51 -3.05 3.90
N ASN A 135 1.62 -2.44 3.51
CA ASN A 135 1.67 -1.58 2.33
C ASN A 135 1.30 -2.36 1.05
N TYR A 136 1.69 -3.64 0.92
CA TYR A 136 1.22 -4.46 -0.21
C TYR A 136 -0.30 -4.68 -0.16
N ILE A 137 -0.85 -4.94 1.02
CA ILE A 137 -2.29 -5.11 1.21
C ILE A 137 -3.02 -3.81 0.80
N TYR A 138 -2.54 -2.65 1.23
CA TYR A 138 -3.10 -1.35 0.85
C TYR A 138 -3.06 -1.12 -0.66
N PHE A 139 -1.91 -1.38 -1.31
CA PHE A 139 -1.79 -1.28 -2.76
C PHE A 139 -2.82 -2.15 -3.48
N ALA A 140 -2.98 -3.39 -3.06
CA ALA A 140 -3.93 -4.31 -3.68
C ALA A 140 -5.39 -3.87 -3.48
N VAL A 141 -5.76 -3.45 -2.27
CA VAL A 141 -7.13 -3.00 -1.95
C VAL A 141 -7.47 -1.71 -2.70
N PHE A 142 -6.58 -0.71 -2.70
CA PHE A 142 -6.83 0.54 -3.44
C PHE A 142 -6.81 0.33 -4.95
N SER A 143 -5.95 -0.55 -5.47
CA SER A 143 -5.99 -0.94 -6.88
C SER A 143 -7.32 -1.58 -7.26
N PHE A 144 -7.90 -2.40 -6.39
CA PHE A 144 -9.24 -2.95 -6.59
C PHE A 144 -10.30 -1.85 -6.66
N GLY A 145 -10.31 -0.90 -5.71
CA GLY A 145 -11.23 0.23 -5.74
C GLY A 145 -11.07 1.09 -7.00
N ASN A 146 -9.84 1.36 -7.42
CA ASN A 146 -9.56 2.15 -8.62
C ASN A 146 -10.01 1.44 -9.90
N SER A 147 -9.96 0.11 -9.95
CA SER A 147 -10.53 -0.64 -11.07
C SER A 147 -12.05 -0.49 -11.21
N LEU A 148 -12.76 -0.35 -10.08
CA LEU A 148 -14.22 -0.11 -10.07
C LEU A 148 -14.59 1.30 -10.51
N SER A 149 -13.72 2.27 -10.29
CA SER A 149 -13.98 3.70 -10.49
C SER A 149 -13.29 4.31 -11.71
N LEU A 150 -12.80 3.49 -12.63
CA LEU A 150 -11.89 3.86 -13.73
C LEU A 150 -12.33 5.13 -14.48
N ASN A 151 -13.64 5.34 -14.69
CA ASN A 151 -14.22 6.50 -15.37
C ASN A 151 -15.09 7.38 -14.44
N LYS A 152 -15.13 7.11 -13.12
CA LYS A 152 -16.09 7.75 -12.21
C LYS A 152 -15.44 8.62 -11.12
N GLY A 153 -14.11 8.76 -11.16
CA GLY A 153 -13.33 9.53 -10.20
C GLY A 153 -12.92 8.77 -8.94
N SER A 154 -11.82 9.20 -8.34
CA SER A 154 -11.15 8.55 -7.19
C SER A 154 -11.98 8.49 -5.89
N LEU A 155 -12.99 9.35 -5.74
CA LEU A 155 -13.87 9.36 -4.57
C LEU A 155 -14.63 8.04 -4.40
N LEU A 156 -15.12 7.43 -5.50
CA LEU A 156 -15.82 6.16 -5.45
C LEU A 156 -14.90 5.03 -5.02
N SER A 157 -13.67 5.03 -5.52
CA SER A 157 -12.62 4.10 -5.10
C SER A 157 -12.40 4.15 -3.59
N SER A 158 -12.20 5.36 -3.06
CA SER A 158 -11.95 5.56 -1.63
C SER A 158 -13.10 5.09 -0.76
N LEU A 159 -14.35 5.37 -1.15
CA LEU A 159 -15.56 4.93 -0.41
C LEU A 159 -15.67 3.40 -0.31
N VAL A 160 -15.30 2.69 -1.37
CA VAL A 160 -15.34 1.21 -1.37
C VAL A 160 -14.16 0.63 -0.57
N CYS A 161 -12.98 1.24 -0.67
CA CYS A 161 -11.77 0.71 -0.04
C CYS A 161 -11.71 0.96 1.47
N LEU A 162 -12.20 2.11 1.96
CA LEU A 162 -12.12 2.44 3.38
C LEU A 162 -12.70 1.36 4.30
N PRO A 163 -13.93 0.81 4.07
CA PRO A 163 -14.45 -0.28 4.89
C PRO A 163 -13.59 -1.55 4.85
N LEU A 164 -12.92 -1.83 3.72
CA LEU A 164 -12.06 -3.01 3.56
C LEU A 164 -10.73 -2.86 4.32
N VAL A 165 -10.26 -1.63 4.48
CA VAL A 165 -9.02 -1.33 5.19
C VAL A 165 -9.21 -1.26 6.72
N LEU A 166 -10.41 -0.93 7.21
CA LEU A 166 -10.68 -0.82 8.65
C LEU A 166 -10.29 -2.06 9.46
N PRO A 167 -10.62 -3.31 9.07
CA PRO A 167 -10.19 -4.50 9.80
C PRO A 167 -8.66 -4.62 9.90
N ILE A 168 -7.93 -4.17 8.87
CA ILE A 168 -6.48 -4.19 8.85
C ILE A 168 -5.93 -3.17 9.87
N LEU A 169 -6.47 -1.95 9.90
CA LEU A 169 -6.09 -0.92 10.87
C LEU A 169 -6.37 -1.36 12.31
N ILE A 170 -7.53 -2.01 12.56
CA ILE A 170 -7.87 -2.55 13.87
C ILE A 170 -6.86 -3.63 14.29
N THR A 171 -6.48 -4.50 13.36
CA THR A 171 -5.48 -5.56 13.61
C THR A 171 -4.11 -4.96 13.95
N LEU A 172 -3.70 -3.91 13.24
CA LEU A 172 -2.47 -3.18 13.50
C LEU A 172 -2.49 -2.49 14.86
N GLY A 173 -3.59 -1.84 15.24
CA GLY A 173 -3.74 -1.25 16.57
C GLY A 173 -3.60 -2.28 17.69
N LYS A 174 -4.25 -3.46 17.54
CA LYS A 174 -4.12 -4.57 18.49
C LYS A 174 -2.71 -5.17 18.51
N PHE A 175 -2.05 -5.26 17.36
CA PHE A 175 -0.66 -5.70 17.27
C PHE A 175 0.27 -4.79 18.07
N ILE A 176 0.16 -3.46 17.93
CA ILE A 176 0.96 -2.50 18.69
C ILE A 176 0.69 -2.62 20.19
N THR A 177 -0.59 -2.68 20.58
CA THR A 177 -0.96 -2.87 21.99
C THR A 177 -0.35 -4.16 22.56
N ALA A 178 -0.38 -5.26 21.81
CA ALA A 178 0.23 -6.52 22.25
C ALA A 178 1.76 -6.42 22.34
N LEU A 179 2.41 -5.68 21.45
CA LEU A 179 3.85 -5.44 21.48
C LEU A 179 4.26 -4.59 22.69
N GLU A 180 3.52 -3.53 23.01
CA GLU A 180 3.79 -2.62 24.13
C GLU A 180 3.63 -3.32 25.49
N TYR A 181 2.63 -4.18 25.64
CA TYR A 181 2.35 -4.90 26.87
C TYR A 181 3.01 -6.29 26.96
N ALA A 182 3.95 -6.60 26.06
CA ALA A 182 4.62 -7.89 25.95
C ALA A 182 3.66 -9.10 25.90
N LEU A 183 2.48 -8.91 25.27
CA LEU A 183 1.50 -9.97 25.05
C LEU A 183 1.84 -10.77 23.78
N ASN A 184 1.11 -11.85 23.55
CA ASN A 184 1.28 -12.66 22.35
C ASN A 184 0.80 -11.90 21.10
N PHE A 185 1.73 -11.34 20.32
CA PHE A 185 1.49 -10.60 19.09
C PHE A 185 1.56 -11.47 17.82
N TYR A 186 2.05 -12.72 17.91
CA TYR A 186 2.21 -13.60 16.75
C TYR A 186 0.89 -13.91 16.04
N SER A 187 -0.23 -13.98 16.76
CA SER A 187 -1.55 -14.22 16.19
C SER A 187 -1.95 -13.13 15.21
N TYR A 188 -1.60 -11.88 15.46
CA TYR A 188 -1.89 -10.75 14.55
C TYR A 188 -1.00 -10.79 13.30
N ILE A 189 0.27 -11.21 13.43
CA ILE A 189 1.17 -11.41 12.29
C ILE A 189 0.63 -12.51 11.38
N ILE A 190 0.24 -13.67 11.95
CA ILE A 190 -0.33 -14.79 11.19
C ILE A 190 -1.60 -14.35 10.47
N LEU A 191 -2.46 -13.56 11.13
CA LEU A 191 -3.67 -13.03 10.51
C LEU A 191 -3.34 -12.12 9.32
N LEU A 192 -2.40 -11.19 9.46
CA LEU A 192 -1.97 -10.30 8.37
C LEU A 192 -1.35 -11.07 7.20
N LEU A 193 -0.54 -12.10 7.47
CA LEU A 193 0.02 -12.97 6.43
C LEU A 193 -1.07 -13.81 5.74
N GLY A 194 -2.08 -14.26 6.48
CA GLY A 194 -3.25 -14.94 5.92
C GLY A 194 -4.04 -14.03 4.98
N VAL A 195 -4.31 -12.80 5.41
CA VAL A 195 -4.96 -11.76 4.57
C VAL A 195 -4.12 -11.47 3.32
N LEU A 196 -2.81 -11.30 3.48
CA LEU A 196 -1.89 -11.09 2.35
C LEU A 196 -1.97 -12.24 1.34
N SER A 197 -1.96 -13.49 1.79
CA SER A 197 -2.05 -14.67 0.93
C SER A 197 -3.34 -14.70 0.11
N ILE A 198 -4.47 -14.40 0.74
CA ILE A 198 -5.78 -14.30 0.07
C ILE A 198 -5.77 -13.16 -0.97
N ILE A 199 -5.25 -12.01 -0.60
CA ILE A 199 -5.20 -10.82 -1.46
C ILE A 199 -4.33 -11.06 -2.69
N ILE A 200 -3.14 -11.64 -2.54
CA ILE A 200 -2.24 -11.95 -3.66
C ILE A 200 -2.89 -12.88 -4.67
N THR A 201 -3.69 -13.84 -4.20
CA THR A 201 -4.33 -14.82 -5.07
C THR A 201 -5.62 -14.30 -5.71
N ILE A 202 -6.50 -13.66 -4.95
CA ILE A 202 -7.85 -13.31 -5.40
C ILE A 202 -7.92 -11.95 -6.10
N ILE A 203 -7.27 -10.94 -5.56
CA ILE A 203 -7.41 -9.55 -6.05
C ILE A 203 -7.02 -9.39 -7.53
N PRO A 204 -5.92 -9.95 -8.06
CA PRO A 204 -5.58 -9.80 -9.47
C PRO A 204 -6.66 -10.36 -10.42
N PHE A 205 -7.32 -11.46 -10.03
CA PHE A 205 -8.41 -12.03 -10.82
C PHE A 205 -9.66 -11.15 -10.78
N LEU A 206 -10.04 -10.63 -9.61
CA LEU A 206 -11.18 -9.73 -9.47
C LEU A 206 -10.98 -8.45 -10.29
N ILE A 207 -9.82 -7.82 -10.16
CA ILE A 207 -9.48 -6.63 -10.93
C ILE A 207 -9.52 -6.91 -12.42
N SER A 208 -8.94 -8.02 -12.87
CA SER A 208 -8.92 -8.37 -14.29
C SER A 208 -10.33 -8.58 -14.87
N PHE A 209 -11.24 -9.16 -14.09
CA PHE A 209 -12.64 -9.32 -14.47
C PHE A 209 -13.33 -7.96 -14.63
N ILE A 210 -13.10 -7.03 -13.68
CA ILE A 210 -13.66 -5.67 -13.73
C ILE A 210 -13.10 -4.90 -14.92
N LEU A 211 -11.78 -4.91 -15.13
CA LEU A 211 -11.13 -4.24 -16.25
C LEU A 211 -11.66 -4.75 -17.58
N LYS A 212 -11.86 -6.06 -17.71
CA LYS A 212 -12.44 -6.64 -18.92
C LYS A 212 -13.85 -6.15 -19.17
N ALA A 213 -14.68 -6.04 -18.14
CA ALA A 213 -16.04 -5.50 -18.26
C ALA A 213 -16.10 -4.00 -18.62
N HIS A 214 -15.00 -3.25 -18.46
CA HIS A 214 -14.89 -1.87 -18.92
C HIS A 214 -14.44 -1.76 -20.38
N LEU A 215 -13.84 -2.82 -20.94
CA LEU A 215 -13.33 -2.87 -22.31
C LEU A 215 -14.34 -3.48 -23.31
N ASP A 216 -15.28 -4.29 -22.81
CA ASP A 216 -16.42 -4.85 -23.57
C ASP A 216 -17.54 -3.81 -23.73
#